data_d22292c109f1dfc506bb02e02ac78f5b
#
_entry.id   d22292c109f1dfc506bb02e02ac78f5b
#
_cell.length_a   1.000
_cell.length_b   1.000
_cell.length_c   1.000
_cell.angle_alpha   90.00
_cell.angle_beta   90.00
_cell.angle_gamma   90.00
#
_symmetry.space_group_name_H-M   'P 1'
#
loop_
_entity.id
_entity.type
_entity.pdbx_description
1 polymer ?
#
loop_
_entity_poly.entity_id
_entity_poly.type
_entity_poly.pdbx_seq_one_letter_code
_entity_poly.pdbx_strand_id
1 'polypeptide(L)'
;MAQTSTGLQLRSTVRQDGSLELSLVSVPTPEPKPEEVIVRMGAAPINPSDQGLLFGGADMSTAKASGTADQPVVTASIPPAALKAVAGRVGQSLPVGNEGAGVVVQAGASPAAQA
;
A
#
# COMPACT_ATOMS: atom_id res chain seq x y z
N MET A 1 -20.29 -11.17 -18.16
CA MET A 1 -19.97 -10.61 -16.82
C MET A 1 -18.50 -10.27 -16.75
N ALA A 2 -18.19 -9.06 -16.38
CA ALA A 2 -16.82 -8.68 -16.14
C ALA A 2 -16.26 -9.53 -14.99
N GLN A 3 -15.08 -10.13 -15.18
CA GLN A 3 -14.38 -10.79 -14.10
C GLN A 3 -13.82 -9.71 -13.16
N THR A 4 -14.19 -9.78 -11.89
CA THR A 4 -13.59 -8.92 -10.89
C THR A 4 -12.16 -9.38 -10.66
N SER A 5 -11.18 -8.55 -11.05
CA SER A 5 -9.78 -8.80 -10.73
C SER A 5 -9.44 -8.19 -9.37
N THR A 6 -8.40 -8.73 -8.74
CA THR A 6 -7.87 -8.19 -7.49
C THR A 6 -6.39 -7.93 -7.65
N GLY A 7 -5.88 -7.00 -6.86
CA GLY A 7 -4.45 -6.72 -6.76
C GLY A 7 -3.99 -6.71 -5.31
N LEU A 8 -2.71 -6.85 -5.09
CA LEU A 8 -2.12 -6.68 -3.77
C LEU A 8 -1.70 -5.22 -3.56
N GLN A 9 -1.96 -4.70 -2.38
CA GLN A 9 -1.59 -3.36 -1.98
C GLN A 9 -0.80 -3.41 -0.67
N LEU A 10 0.37 -2.80 -0.67
CA LEU A 10 1.16 -2.61 0.56
C LEU A 10 0.56 -1.47 1.36
N ARG A 11 0.27 -1.71 2.63
CA ARG A 11 -0.31 -0.72 3.53
C ARG A 11 0.52 -0.58 4.79
N SER A 12 0.55 0.64 5.31
CA SER A 12 1.17 0.98 6.60
C SER A 12 0.09 1.54 7.52
N THR A 13 0.00 0.97 8.72
CA THR A 13 -1.00 1.35 9.73
C THR A 13 -0.30 1.62 11.05
N VAL A 14 -0.58 2.78 11.64
CA VAL A 14 -0.24 3.04 13.03
C VAL A 14 -1.45 2.63 13.86
N ARG A 15 -1.28 1.59 14.67
CA ARG A 15 -2.36 1.02 15.47
C ARG A 15 -2.65 1.85 16.72
N GLN A 16 -3.83 1.67 17.28
CA GLN A 16 -4.24 2.34 18.52
C GLN A 16 -3.32 2.00 19.70
N ASP A 17 -2.71 0.82 19.70
CA ASP A 17 -1.79 0.38 20.75
C ASP A 17 -0.36 0.96 20.61
N GLY A 18 -0.14 1.81 19.62
CA GLY A 18 1.17 2.43 19.37
C GLY A 18 2.15 1.55 18.62
N SER A 19 1.69 0.50 17.94
CA SER A 19 2.53 -0.32 17.07
C SER A 19 2.33 0.04 15.60
N LEU A 20 3.34 -0.28 14.79
CA LEU A 20 3.28 -0.23 13.34
C LEU A 20 2.84 -1.60 12.79
N GLU A 21 1.96 -1.60 11.83
CA GLU A 21 1.63 -2.79 11.05
C GLU A 21 1.86 -2.52 9.55
N LEU A 22 2.68 -3.35 8.94
CA LEU A 22 2.84 -3.40 7.49
C LEU A 22 2.13 -4.64 6.98
N SER A 23 1.30 -4.50 5.97
CA SER A 23 0.51 -5.61 5.45
C SER A 23 0.37 -5.55 3.93
N LEU A 24 0.31 -6.71 3.29
CA LEU A 24 -0.18 -6.85 1.93
C LEU A 24 -1.64 -7.27 1.99
N VAL A 25 -2.50 -6.46 1.42
CA VAL A 25 -3.94 -6.74 1.38
C VAL A 25 -4.41 -6.89 -0.05
N SER A 26 -5.38 -7.77 -0.25
CA SER A 26 -6.04 -7.91 -1.54
C SER A 26 -7.11 -6.84 -1.67
N VAL A 27 -7.07 -6.09 -2.76
CA VAL A 27 -8.05 -5.06 -3.07
C VAL A 27 -8.71 -5.34 -4.41
N PRO A 28 -10.02 -5.11 -4.54
CA PRO A 28 -10.68 -5.28 -5.83
C PRO A 28 -10.20 -4.21 -6.81
N THR A 29 -10.04 -4.58 -8.08
CA THR A 29 -9.71 -3.64 -9.15
C THR A 29 -11.03 -3.15 -9.74
N PRO A 30 -11.34 -1.84 -9.65
CA PRO A 30 -12.57 -1.31 -10.21
C PRO A 30 -12.54 -1.33 -11.75
N GLU A 31 -13.71 -1.27 -12.36
CA GLU A 31 -13.81 -1.02 -13.80
C GLU A 31 -13.29 0.40 -14.09
N PRO A 32 -12.51 0.60 -15.15
CA PRO A 32 -12.01 1.93 -15.47
C PRO A 32 -13.14 2.84 -15.96
N LYS A 33 -13.15 4.06 -15.48
CA LYS A 33 -13.99 5.12 -16.03
C LYS A 33 -13.54 5.46 -17.47
N PRO A 34 -14.32 6.23 -18.25
CA PRO A 34 -13.96 6.47 -19.65
C PRO A 34 -12.53 6.99 -19.89
N GLU A 35 -12.05 7.85 -19.00
CA GLU A 35 -10.71 8.48 -19.08
C GLU A 35 -9.61 7.67 -18.36
N GLU A 36 -9.94 6.51 -17.79
CA GLU A 36 -9.01 5.75 -16.94
C GLU A 36 -8.51 4.51 -17.66
N VAL A 37 -7.35 4.04 -17.21
CA VAL A 37 -6.78 2.74 -17.61
C VAL A 37 -6.47 1.93 -16.37
N ILE A 38 -6.51 0.61 -16.51
CA ILE A 38 -6.01 -0.32 -15.50
C ILE A 38 -4.62 -0.77 -15.92
N VAL A 39 -3.66 -0.57 -15.01
CA VAL A 39 -2.27 -0.93 -15.25
C VAL A 39 -1.90 -2.12 -14.35
N ARG A 40 -1.39 -3.18 -14.97
CA ARG A 40 -0.76 -4.26 -14.22
C ARG A 40 0.67 -3.84 -13.89
N MET A 41 0.94 -3.60 -12.61
CA MET A 41 2.24 -3.15 -12.16
C MET A 41 3.27 -4.26 -12.29
N GLY A 42 4.40 -3.96 -12.94
CA GLY A 42 5.51 -4.89 -13.12
C GLY A 42 6.69 -4.60 -12.20
N ALA A 43 6.86 -3.33 -11.81
CA ALA A 43 7.95 -2.90 -10.93
C ALA A 43 7.58 -1.60 -10.23
N ALA A 44 8.12 -1.41 -9.05
CA ALA A 44 8.02 -0.16 -8.29
C ALA A 44 9.34 0.11 -7.58
N PRO A 45 9.89 1.34 -7.67
CA PRO A 45 11.09 1.68 -6.90
C PRO A 45 10.74 1.89 -5.43
N ILE A 46 11.74 1.75 -4.57
CA ILE A 46 11.64 2.14 -3.18
C ILE A 46 12.37 3.47 -3.02
N ASN A 47 11.61 4.53 -2.88
CA ASN A 47 12.15 5.88 -2.72
C ASN A 47 12.36 6.22 -1.24
N PRO A 48 13.27 7.16 -0.89
CA PRO A 48 13.43 7.59 0.49
C PRO A 48 12.13 8.11 1.13
N SER A 49 11.26 8.77 0.36
CA SER A 49 9.95 9.24 0.83
C SER A 49 9.01 8.08 1.20
N ASP A 50 9.13 6.94 0.54
CA ASP A 50 8.32 5.76 0.87
C ASP A 50 8.68 5.22 2.25
N GLN A 51 9.95 5.28 2.63
CA GLN A 51 10.42 4.78 3.92
C GLN A 51 9.80 5.54 5.09
N GLY A 52 9.63 6.87 4.96
CA GLY A 52 9.00 7.69 5.98
C GLY A 52 7.56 7.24 6.26
N LEU A 53 6.78 7.04 5.24
CA LEU A 53 5.40 6.54 5.35
C LEU A 53 5.39 5.07 5.80
N LEU A 54 6.26 4.26 5.22
CA LEU A 54 6.29 2.82 5.48
C LEU A 54 6.57 2.52 6.95
N PHE A 55 7.64 3.11 7.50
CA PHE A 55 8.11 2.75 8.84
C PHE A 55 7.61 3.65 9.95
N GLY A 56 7.20 4.89 9.67
CA GLY A 56 6.60 5.80 10.63
C GLY A 56 7.42 6.04 11.91
N GLY A 57 8.74 5.91 11.85
CA GLY A 57 9.62 6.04 13.02
C GLY A 57 9.65 4.80 13.92
N ALA A 58 9.13 3.67 13.46
CA ALA A 58 9.15 2.42 14.24
C ALA A 58 10.57 1.90 14.45
N ASP A 59 10.76 1.23 15.57
CA ASP A 59 12.00 0.49 15.84
C ASP A 59 11.93 -0.87 15.15
N MET A 60 12.55 -0.95 13.98
CA MET A 60 12.51 -2.16 13.15
C MET A 60 13.31 -3.32 13.73
N SER A 61 14.13 -3.11 14.76
CA SER A 61 14.74 -4.21 15.51
C SER A 61 13.72 -5.04 16.27
N THR A 62 12.54 -4.48 16.54
CA THR A 62 11.41 -5.18 17.19
C THR A 62 10.48 -5.88 16.21
N ALA A 63 10.79 -5.85 14.91
CA ALA A 63 9.91 -6.35 13.87
C ALA A 63 9.63 -7.85 14.01
N LYS A 64 8.36 -8.21 13.86
CA LYS A 64 7.88 -9.60 13.88
C LYS A 64 7.03 -9.87 12.66
N ALA A 65 7.27 -11.01 12.03
CA ALA A 65 6.49 -11.45 10.88
C ALA A 65 5.31 -12.31 11.33
N SER A 66 4.18 -12.13 10.67
CA SER A 66 2.96 -12.93 10.86
C SER A 66 2.18 -12.95 9.53
N GLY A 67 0.92 -13.42 9.59
CA GLY A 67 0.11 -13.58 8.39
C GLY A 67 0.46 -14.84 7.63
N THR A 68 0.20 -14.82 6.32
CA THR A 68 0.45 -15.96 5.42
C THR A 68 1.51 -15.59 4.39
N ALA A 69 1.98 -16.59 3.62
CA ALA A 69 2.94 -16.35 2.53
C ALA A 69 2.36 -15.42 1.46
N ASP A 70 1.04 -15.48 1.22
CA ASP A 70 0.36 -14.66 0.21
C ASP A 70 0.00 -13.27 0.74
N GLN A 71 -0.24 -13.15 2.04
CA GLN A 71 -0.58 -11.90 2.70
C GLN A 71 0.25 -11.75 3.99
N PRO A 72 1.56 -11.49 3.85
CA PRO A 72 2.42 -11.33 5.01
C PRO A 72 2.10 -10.05 5.77
N VAL A 73 2.35 -10.10 7.07
CA VAL A 73 2.19 -8.97 7.98
C VAL A 73 3.47 -8.81 8.77
N VAL A 74 3.94 -7.58 8.92
CA VAL A 74 5.07 -7.25 9.80
C VAL A 74 4.59 -6.23 10.82
N THR A 75 4.88 -6.47 12.09
CA THR A 75 4.58 -5.53 13.18
C THR A 75 5.86 -5.10 13.88
N ALA A 76 5.91 -3.85 14.31
CA ALA A 76 7.04 -3.29 15.04
C ALA A 76 6.56 -2.27 16.07
N SER A 77 7.37 -2.05 17.11
CA SER A 77 7.05 -1.04 18.12
C SER A 77 7.43 0.35 17.63
N ILE A 78 6.59 1.33 17.93
CA ILE A 78 6.91 2.75 17.71
C ILE A 78 7.29 3.36 19.07
N PRO A 79 8.52 3.89 19.22
CA PRO A 79 8.91 4.57 20.45
C PRO A 79 7.96 5.76 20.76
N PRO A 80 7.71 6.08 22.05
CA PRO A 80 6.77 7.14 22.40
C PRO A 80 7.04 8.50 21.75
N ALA A 81 8.30 8.87 21.60
CA ALA A 81 8.67 10.13 20.95
C ALA A 81 8.30 10.12 19.45
N ALA A 82 8.53 9.01 18.75
CA ALA A 82 8.16 8.86 17.37
C ALA A 82 6.64 8.75 17.20
N LEU A 83 5.95 8.14 18.15
CA LEU A 83 4.48 8.04 18.14
C LEU A 83 3.82 9.41 18.17
N LYS A 84 4.37 10.36 18.92
CA LYS A 84 3.88 11.74 18.93
C LYS A 84 3.94 12.38 17.54
N ALA A 85 5.01 12.11 16.78
CA ALA A 85 5.19 12.66 15.44
C ALA A 85 4.19 12.09 14.43
N VAL A 86 3.66 10.89 14.68
CA VAL A 86 2.70 10.23 13.77
C VAL A 86 1.30 10.12 14.41
N ALA A 87 1.01 10.91 15.43
CA ALA A 87 -0.26 10.84 16.16
C ALA A 87 -1.47 10.99 15.24
N GLY A 88 -1.38 11.82 14.21
CA GLY A 88 -2.46 12.00 13.25
C GLY A 88 -2.74 10.78 12.37
N ARG A 89 -1.86 9.79 12.37
CA ARG A 89 -2.01 8.55 11.58
C ARG A 89 -2.59 7.39 12.39
N VAL A 90 -2.77 7.57 13.69
CA VAL A 90 -3.26 6.48 14.56
C VAL A 90 -4.65 6.03 14.08
N GLY A 91 -4.79 4.73 13.85
CA GLY A 91 -6.02 4.12 13.35
C GLY A 91 -6.22 4.23 11.84
N GLN A 92 -5.29 4.84 11.10
CA GLN A 92 -5.38 4.97 9.66
C GLN A 92 -4.49 3.96 8.96
N SER A 93 -5.06 3.22 8.03
CA SER A 93 -4.34 2.34 7.12
C SER A 93 -4.11 3.08 5.80
N LEU A 94 -2.86 3.32 5.46
CA LEU A 94 -2.50 4.11 4.28
C LEU A 94 -1.76 3.25 3.24
N PRO A 95 -2.09 3.39 1.96
CA PRO A 95 -1.32 2.72 0.92
C PRO A 95 0.08 3.33 0.83
N VAL A 96 1.06 2.49 0.55
CA VAL A 96 2.47 2.89 0.43
C VAL A 96 2.91 2.78 -1.02
N GLY A 97 3.75 3.72 -1.42
CA GLY A 97 4.28 3.80 -2.78
C GLY A 97 3.52 4.83 -3.62
N ASN A 98 4.25 5.59 -4.41
CA ASN A 98 3.70 6.64 -5.26
C ASN A 98 4.26 6.59 -6.68
N GLU A 99 4.99 5.53 -7.03
CA GLU A 99 5.66 5.40 -8.31
C GLU A 99 5.71 3.93 -8.72
N GLY A 100 5.59 3.70 -10.01
CA GLY A 100 5.68 2.35 -10.55
C GLY A 100 5.61 2.33 -12.07
N ALA A 101 5.90 1.19 -12.64
CA ALA A 101 5.82 0.94 -14.07
C ALA A 101 5.07 -0.36 -14.33
N GLY A 102 4.32 -0.39 -15.40
CA GLY A 102 3.54 -1.57 -15.74
C GLY A 102 2.99 -1.52 -17.15
N VAL A 103 2.05 -2.41 -17.43
CA VAL A 103 1.42 -2.56 -18.74
C VAL A 103 -0.07 -2.30 -18.62
N VAL A 104 -0.63 -1.51 -19.50
CA VAL A 104 -2.08 -1.29 -19.58
C VAL A 104 -2.75 -2.61 -19.98
N VAL A 105 -3.69 -3.08 -19.15
CA VAL A 105 -4.43 -4.32 -19.38
C VAL A 105 -5.90 -4.08 -19.68
N GLN A 106 -6.41 -2.89 -19.36
CA GLN A 106 -7.79 -2.49 -19.68
C GLN A 106 -7.83 -0.97 -19.81
N ALA A 107 -8.58 -0.47 -20.77
CA ALA A 107 -8.74 0.97 -20.99
C ALA A 107 -10.21 1.35 -21.01
N GLY A 108 -10.51 2.53 -20.48
CA GLY A 108 -11.82 3.14 -20.59
C GLY A 108 -12.17 3.52 -22.04
N ALA A 109 -13.39 3.97 -22.26
CA ALA A 109 -13.94 4.14 -23.61
C ALA A 109 -13.48 5.42 -24.32
N SER A 110 -12.83 6.37 -23.62
CA SER A 110 -12.42 7.63 -24.25
C SER A 110 -11.28 7.43 -25.28
N PRO A 111 -11.16 8.30 -26.29
CA PRO A 111 -10.05 8.23 -27.22
C PRO A 111 -8.69 8.31 -26.54
N ALA A 112 -8.56 9.12 -25.50
CA ALA A 112 -7.32 9.27 -24.75
C ALA A 112 -6.93 7.96 -24.02
N ALA A 113 -7.90 7.27 -23.43
CA ALA A 113 -7.65 6.00 -22.75
C ALA A 113 -7.31 4.88 -23.73
N GLN A 114 -7.86 4.93 -24.94
CA GLN A 114 -7.64 3.93 -26.00
C GLN A 114 -6.33 4.13 -26.77
N ALA A 115 -5.76 5.34 -26.69
CA ALA A 115 -4.51 5.60 -27.38
C ALA A 115 -3.35 4.86 -26.71
#